data_ce7fe51e8e7029b119d7db2e35e4bbd0
#
_entry.id   ce7fe51e8e7029b119d7db2e35e4bbd0
#
_cell.length_a   1.000
_cell.length_b   1.000
_cell.length_c   1.000
_cell.angle_alpha   90.00
_cell.angle_beta   90.00
_cell.angle_gamma   90.00
#
_symmetry.space_group_name_H-M   'P 1'
#
loop_
_entity.id
_entity.type
_entity.pdbx_description
1 polymer ?
#
loop_
_entity_poly.entity_id
_entity_poly.type
_entity_poly.pdbx_seq_one_letter_code
_entity_poly.pdbx_strand_id
1 'polypeptide(L)'
;MHRLYENNEIVIFWNSDKCFHSTKCIQNSPQTFDVSRKPWIQLGHAENSEIWNAVEQCPSGALSILYRHNIKVVMEPEKCSSVAYDGDKPIGECDYQESDSGWCIYHTEVDPEYGGKGIAKRLVYAVIEASERKGVSITATCSYAVKVLNE
;
A
#
# COMPACT_ATOMS: atom_id res chain seq x y z
N MET A 1 4.49 8.89 -5.84
CA MET A 1 4.51 8.62 -4.38
C MET A 1 3.47 7.57 -4.03
N HIS A 2 3.89 6.53 -3.33
CA HIS A 2 3.04 5.41 -2.93
C HIS A 2 2.79 5.49 -1.43
N ARG A 3 1.53 5.41 -1.00
CA ARG A 3 1.16 5.40 0.43
C ARG A 3 0.07 4.39 0.66
N LEU A 4 0.04 3.88 1.88
CA LEU A 4 -0.95 2.91 2.32
C LEU A 4 -1.60 3.44 3.59
N TYR A 5 -2.92 3.36 3.64
CA TYR A 5 -3.72 3.77 4.81
C TYR A 5 -4.62 2.60 5.19
N GLU A 6 -4.70 2.28 6.48
CA GLU A 6 -5.50 1.14 6.91
C GLU A 6 -6.19 1.38 8.25
N ASN A 7 -7.29 0.66 8.45
CA ASN A 7 -7.92 0.46 9.75
C ASN A 7 -8.05 -1.05 9.99
N ASN A 8 -8.92 -1.46 10.91
CA ASN A 8 -9.04 -2.89 11.24
C ASN A 8 -9.67 -3.74 10.11
N GLU A 9 -10.36 -3.12 9.17
CA GLU A 9 -11.12 -3.84 8.14
C GLU A 9 -10.63 -3.62 6.72
N ILE A 10 -10.17 -2.41 6.39
CA ILE A 10 -9.83 -2.02 5.02
C ILE A 10 -8.43 -1.46 4.90
N VAL A 11 -7.88 -1.57 3.70
CA VAL A 11 -6.58 -1.00 3.31
C VAL A 11 -6.78 -0.19 2.05
N ILE A 12 -6.32 1.06 2.05
CA ILE A 12 -6.34 1.94 0.89
C ILE A 12 -4.92 2.12 0.37
N PHE A 13 -4.74 1.94 -0.92
CA PHE A 13 -3.49 2.22 -1.63
C PHE A 13 -3.63 3.52 -2.40
N TRP A 14 -2.63 4.36 -2.29
CA TRP A 14 -2.59 5.66 -2.97
C TRP A 14 -1.31 5.80 -3.77
N ASN A 15 -1.45 6.07 -5.07
CA ASN A 15 -0.34 6.41 -5.95
C ASN A 15 -0.59 7.79 -6.56
N SER A 16 0.10 8.79 -6.05
CA SER A 16 -0.08 10.19 -6.46
C SER A 16 0.27 10.42 -7.94
N ASP A 17 1.14 9.59 -8.51
CA ASP A 17 1.60 9.76 -9.89
C ASP A 17 0.47 9.49 -10.89
N LYS A 18 -0.56 8.76 -10.48
CA LYS A 18 -1.71 8.44 -11.33
C LYS A 18 -2.88 9.40 -11.15
N CYS A 19 -2.88 10.20 -10.10
CA CYS A 19 -3.98 11.10 -9.79
C CYS A 19 -3.99 12.30 -10.75
N PHE A 20 -5.12 12.51 -11.43
CA PHE A 20 -5.32 13.72 -12.24
C PHE A 20 -6.33 14.70 -11.64
N HIS A 21 -6.54 14.58 -10.32
CA HIS A 21 -7.36 15.51 -9.54
C HIS A 21 -8.84 15.59 -9.97
N SER A 22 -9.44 14.43 -10.27
CA SER A 22 -10.87 14.34 -10.62
C SER A 22 -11.79 14.80 -9.48
N THR A 23 -11.29 14.80 -8.23
CA THR A 23 -12.00 15.14 -7.00
C THR A 23 -13.17 14.23 -6.63
N LYS A 24 -13.35 13.12 -7.36
CA LYS A 24 -14.44 12.17 -7.08
C LYS A 24 -14.37 11.58 -5.66
N CYS A 25 -13.14 11.29 -5.18
CA CYS A 25 -12.96 10.80 -3.81
C CYS A 25 -13.43 11.83 -2.77
N ILE A 26 -13.10 13.09 -2.96
CA ILE A 26 -13.49 14.19 -2.06
C ILE A 26 -15.00 14.39 -2.09
N GLN A 27 -15.60 14.34 -3.29
CA GLN A 27 -17.05 14.50 -3.45
C GLN A 27 -17.84 13.37 -2.78
N ASN A 28 -17.33 12.14 -2.84
CA ASN A 28 -18.03 10.95 -2.33
C ASN A 28 -17.75 10.66 -0.86
N SER A 29 -16.63 11.09 -0.31
CA SER A 29 -16.31 10.95 1.11
C SER A 29 -15.42 12.10 1.60
N PRO A 30 -16.00 13.29 1.78
CA PRO A 30 -15.23 14.48 2.19
C PRO A 30 -14.63 14.40 3.58
N GLN A 31 -15.17 13.54 4.45
CA GLN A 31 -14.64 13.34 5.79
C GLN A 31 -13.38 12.46 5.79
N THR A 32 -13.23 11.62 4.77
CA THR A 32 -12.08 10.74 4.60
C THR A 32 -10.98 11.42 3.80
N PHE A 33 -11.35 12.11 2.71
CA PHE A 33 -10.43 12.71 1.75
C PHE A 33 -10.51 14.23 1.83
N ASP A 34 -9.50 14.84 2.44
CA ASP A 34 -9.47 16.30 2.64
C ASP A 34 -8.04 16.81 2.47
N VAL A 35 -7.79 17.47 1.34
CA VAL A 35 -6.45 17.97 0.99
C VAL A 35 -5.93 19.05 1.91
N SER A 36 -6.79 19.65 2.74
CA SER A 36 -6.38 20.66 3.72
C SER A 36 -5.75 20.05 4.98
N ARG A 37 -5.83 18.72 5.14
CA ARG A 37 -5.27 18.00 6.30
C ARG A 37 -4.01 17.24 5.92
N LYS A 38 -3.26 16.84 6.97
CA LYS A 38 -2.12 15.93 6.83
C LYS A 38 -2.19 14.84 7.90
N PRO A 39 -2.29 13.56 7.54
CA PRO A 39 -2.45 13.08 6.15
C PRO A 39 -3.82 13.47 5.58
N TRP A 40 -3.91 13.61 4.27
CA TRP A 40 -5.15 14.03 3.61
C TRP A 40 -6.20 12.92 3.57
N ILE A 41 -5.78 11.67 3.68
CA ILE A 41 -6.65 10.51 3.81
C ILE A 41 -6.66 10.11 5.29
N GLN A 42 -7.83 10.14 5.91
CA GLN A 42 -7.99 9.73 7.31
C GLN A 42 -9.21 8.82 7.43
N LEU A 43 -8.98 7.61 7.91
CA LEU A 43 -10.03 6.63 8.17
C LEU A 43 -10.62 6.88 9.57
N GLY A 44 -11.84 6.36 9.80
CA GLY A 44 -12.50 6.51 11.09
C GLY A 44 -13.47 7.68 11.20
N HIS A 45 -13.57 8.52 10.16
CA HIS A 45 -14.49 9.66 10.12
C HIS A 45 -15.75 9.38 9.30
N ALA A 46 -15.78 8.26 8.58
CA ALA A 46 -16.92 7.84 7.76
C ALA A 46 -17.03 6.31 7.80
N GLU A 47 -18.21 5.80 7.41
CA GLU A 47 -18.40 4.35 7.30
C GLU A 47 -17.50 3.76 6.23
N ASN A 48 -17.01 2.53 6.46
CA ASN A 48 -16.14 1.85 5.50
C ASN A 48 -16.81 1.67 4.14
N SER A 49 -18.13 1.48 4.12
CA SER A 49 -18.90 1.36 2.86
C SER A 49 -18.86 2.66 2.04
N GLU A 50 -18.94 3.81 2.70
CA GLU A 50 -18.82 5.12 2.04
C GLU A 50 -17.42 5.29 1.46
N ILE A 51 -16.38 4.94 2.23
CA ILE A 51 -14.99 5.02 1.81
C ILE A 51 -14.76 4.11 0.60
N TRP A 52 -15.27 2.88 0.65
CA TRP A 52 -15.17 1.91 -0.43
C TRP A 52 -15.76 2.46 -1.72
N ASN A 53 -16.99 2.99 -1.65
CA ASN A 53 -17.64 3.60 -2.79
C ASN A 53 -16.84 4.79 -3.36
N ALA A 54 -16.30 5.63 -2.49
CA ALA A 54 -15.51 6.79 -2.92
C ALA A 54 -14.24 6.36 -3.69
N VAL A 55 -13.56 5.31 -3.21
CA VAL A 55 -12.37 4.77 -3.87
C VAL A 55 -12.73 4.18 -5.24
N GLU A 56 -13.84 3.46 -5.33
CA GLU A 56 -14.30 2.89 -6.61
C GLU A 56 -14.63 3.95 -7.66
N GLN A 57 -14.94 5.18 -7.25
CA GLN A 57 -15.22 6.29 -8.15
C GLN A 57 -13.95 6.95 -8.69
N CYS A 58 -12.76 6.55 -8.24
CA CYS A 58 -11.51 7.12 -8.72
C CYS A 58 -11.22 6.66 -10.16
N PRO A 59 -11.33 7.53 -11.17
CA PRO A 59 -11.22 7.11 -12.56
C PRO A 59 -9.80 6.80 -13.01
N SER A 60 -8.79 7.33 -12.31
CA SER A 60 -7.38 7.14 -12.67
C SER A 60 -6.79 5.85 -12.11
N GLY A 61 -7.46 5.21 -11.14
CA GLY A 61 -6.88 4.08 -10.42
C GLY A 61 -5.79 4.47 -9.43
N ALA A 62 -5.63 5.78 -9.14
CA ALA A 62 -4.68 6.27 -8.15
C ALA A 62 -5.00 5.74 -6.74
N LEU A 63 -6.29 5.51 -6.46
CA LEU A 63 -6.77 4.90 -5.24
C LEU A 63 -7.27 3.49 -5.52
N SER A 64 -6.93 2.56 -4.65
CA SER A 64 -7.54 1.22 -4.63
C SER A 64 -7.75 0.78 -3.20
N ILE A 65 -8.67 -0.17 -3.00
CA ILE A 65 -9.09 -0.59 -1.67
C ILE A 65 -9.23 -2.11 -1.61
N LEU A 66 -8.85 -2.68 -0.48
CA LEU A 66 -8.95 -4.12 -0.21
C LEU A 66 -9.38 -4.34 1.23
N TYR A 67 -9.90 -5.53 1.52
CA TYR A 67 -10.09 -5.97 2.91
C TYR A 67 -8.75 -6.33 3.54
N ARG A 68 -8.60 -6.03 4.83
CA ARG A 68 -7.38 -6.28 5.58
C ARG A 68 -7.21 -7.75 6.00
N HIS A 69 -8.29 -8.48 6.19
CA HIS A 69 -8.30 -9.91 6.55
C HIS A 69 -7.56 -10.25 7.85
N ASN A 70 -7.42 -9.31 8.77
CA ASN A 70 -6.67 -9.48 10.04
C ASN A 70 -5.19 -9.82 9.83
N ILE A 71 -4.65 -9.53 8.64
CA ILE A 71 -3.24 -9.72 8.33
C ILE A 71 -2.49 -8.41 8.64
N LYS A 72 -1.40 -8.53 9.38
CA LYS A 72 -0.55 -7.39 9.74
C LYS A 72 0.71 -7.41 8.89
N VAL A 73 1.04 -6.28 8.26
CA VAL A 73 2.28 -6.12 7.50
C VAL A 73 3.20 -5.18 8.26
N VAL A 74 4.43 -5.62 8.49
CA VAL A 74 5.42 -4.91 9.32
C VAL A 74 6.74 -4.81 8.55
N MET A 75 7.37 -3.63 8.60
CA MET A 75 8.75 -3.49 8.12
C MET A 75 9.70 -4.07 9.15
N GLU A 76 10.67 -4.85 8.67
CA GLU A 76 11.75 -5.41 9.48
C GLU A 76 13.08 -4.99 8.84
N PRO A 77 13.53 -3.74 9.10
CA PRO A 77 14.70 -3.17 8.42
C PRO A 77 16.00 -3.96 8.65
N GLU A 78 16.13 -4.59 9.81
CA GLU A 78 17.31 -5.41 10.13
C GLU A 78 17.42 -6.64 9.22
N LYS A 79 16.31 -7.07 8.63
CA LYS A 79 16.28 -8.19 7.67
C LYS A 79 16.16 -7.70 6.23
N CYS A 80 16.08 -6.40 6.01
CA CYS A 80 15.82 -5.80 4.70
C CYS A 80 14.57 -6.42 4.04
N SER A 81 13.48 -6.48 4.80
CA SER A 81 12.23 -7.02 4.30
C SER A 81 11.00 -6.41 4.98
N SER A 82 9.85 -6.53 4.32
CA SER A 82 8.54 -6.39 4.94
C SER A 82 7.98 -7.80 5.12
N VAL A 83 7.26 -8.03 6.21
CA VAL A 83 6.74 -9.35 6.55
C VAL A 83 5.26 -9.26 6.89
N ALA A 84 4.47 -10.18 6.37
CA ALA A 84 3.04 -10.30 6.66
C ALA A 84 2.83 -11.40 7.70
N TYR A 85 2.01 -11.10 8.71
CA TYR A 85 1.72 -12.01 9.81
C TYR A 85 0.21 -12.27 9.93
N ASP A 86 -0.11 -13.54 10.13
CA ASP A 86 -1.44 -13.96 10.59
C ASP A 86 -1.24 -14.32 12.07
N GLY A 87 -1.62 -13.40 12.98
CA GLY A 87 -1.23 -13.51 14.39
C GLY A 87 0.29 -13.47 14.51
N ASP A 88 0.88 -14.54 15.01
CA ASP A 88 2.34 -14.67 15.16
C ASP A 88 2.99 -15.43 14.00
N LYS A 89 2.20 -15.93 13.06
CA LYS A 89 2.70 -16.75 11.95
C LYS A 89 3.09 -15.87 10.76
N PRO A 90 4.35 -15.87 10.33
CA PRO A 90 4.72 -15.18 9.09
C PRO A 90 4.17 -15.95 7.88
N ILE A 91 3.47 -15.23 7.01
CA ILE A 91 2.80 -15.84 5.85
C ILE A 91 3.24 -15.21 4.53
N GLY A 92 4.12 -14.24 4.55
CA GLY A 92 4.62 -13.61 3.33
C GLY A 92 5.73 -12.63 3.63
N GLU A 93 6.51 -12.32 2.59
CA GLU A 93 7.63 -11.38 2.72
C GLU A 93 7.91 -10.67 1.40
N CYS A 94 8.52 -9.49 1.48
CA CYS A 94 9.06 -8.76 0.36
C CYS A 94 10.47 -8.32 0.73
N ASP A 95 11.46 -8.82 0.02
CA ASP A 95 12.87 -8.62 0.34
C ASP A 95 13.52 -7.62 -0.61
N TYR A 96 14.38 -6.76 -0.05
CA TYR A 96 15.10 -5.77 -0.83
C TYR A 96 16.58 -5.74 -0.45
N GLN A 97 17.41 -5.24 -1.37
CA GLN A 97 18.82 -4.98 -1.13
C GLN A 97 19.06 -3.47 -1.06
N GLU A 98 19.88 -3.05 -0.13
CA GLU A 98 20.34 -1.68 -0.01
C GLU A 98 21.68 -1.52 -0.73
N SER A 99 21.84 -0.40 -1.46
CA SER A 99 23.09 -0.06 -2.12
C SER A 99 23.21 1.47 -2.17
N ASP A 100 24.34 1.95 -2.67
CA ASP A 100 24.56 3.40 -2.85
C ASP A 100 23.60 4.02 -3.85
N SER A 101 23.06 3.21 -4.78
CA SER A 101 22.09 3.67 -5.78
C SER A 101 20.64 3.60 -5.31
N GLY A 102 20.38 3.09 -4.11
CA GLY A 102 19.04 2.97 -3.53
C GLY A 102 18.69 1.54 -3.15
N TRP A 103 17.39 1.27 -3.04
CA TRP A 103 16.88 -0.06 -2.68
C TRP A 103 16.39 -0.78 -3.94
N CYS A 104 16.56 -2.10 -3.97
CA CYS A 104 16.08 -2.95 -5.06
C CYS A 104 15.31 -4.13 -4.49
N ILE A 105 14.02 -4.22 -4.80
CA ILE A 105 13.18 -5.36 -4.42
C ILE A 105 13.48 -6.53 -5.36
N TYR A 106 13.97 -7.62 -4.81
CA TYR A 106 14.37 -8.78 -5.63
C TYR A 106 13.50 -10.02 -5.40
N HIS A 107 12.66 -10.05 -4.36
CA HIS A 107 11.84 -11.20 -4.04
C HIS A 107 10.56 -10.79 -3.30
N THR A 108 9.43 -11.38 -3.69
CA THR A 108 8.15 -11.23 -3.00
C THR A 108 7.46 -12.59 -2.99
N GLU A 109 7.03 -13.03 -1.82
CA GLU A 109 6.40 -14.33 -1.64
C GLU A 109 5.25 -14.23 -0.63
N VAL A 110 4.16 -14.92 -0.91
CA VAL A 110 3.01 -15.06 0.00
C VAL A 110 2.61 -16.52 -0.01
N ASP A 111 2.33 -17.08 1.18
CA ASP A 111 1.82 -18.43 1.32
C ASP A 111 0.57 -18.60 0.44
N PRO A 112 0.52 -19.65 -0.42
CA PRO A 112 -0.61 -19.88 -1.32
C PRO A 112 -1.98 -19.94 -0.64
N GLU A 113 -2.06 -20.34 0.62
CA GLU A 113 -3.30 -20.38 1.39
C GLU A 113 -3.89 -18.98 1.59
N TYR A 114 -3.06 -17.93 1.46
CA TYR A 114 -3.45 -16.53 1.61
C TYR A 114 -3.52 -15.79 0.27
N GLY A 115 -3.53 -16.53 -0.83
CA GLY A 115 -3.61 -15.94 -2.17
C GLY A 115 -4.92 -15.20 -2.42
N GLY A 116 -4.90 -14.23 -3.34
CA GLY A 116 -6.09 -13.47 -3.73
C GLY A 116 -6.55 -12.42 -2.73
N LYS A 117 -5.78 -12.14 -1.68
CA LYS A 117 -6.14 -11.18 -0.63
C LYS A 117 -5.38 -9.85 -0.73
N GLY A 118 -4.57 -9.66 -1.76
CA GLY A 118 -3.80 -8.43 -1.96
C GLY A 118 -2.63 -8.25 -1.00
N ILE A 119 -2.20 -9.31 -0.32
CA ILE A 119 -1.12 -9.25 0.68
C ILE A 119 0.20 -8.90 0.02
N ALA A 120 0.50 -9.48 -1.14
CA ALA A 120 1.73 -9.19 -1.87
C ALA A 120 1.84 -7.70 -2.21
N LYS A 121 0.75 -7.08 -2.64
CA LYS A 121 0.71 -5.64 -2.92
C LYS A 121 0.99 -4.81 -1.66
N ARG A 122 0.43 -5.22 -0.53
CA ARG A 122 0.67 -4.56 0.76
C ARG A 122 2.14 -4.65 1.17
N LEU A 123 2.75 -5.82 0.96
CA LEU A 123 4.17 -6.04 1.26
C LEU A 123 5.08 -5.13 0.42
N VAL A 124 4.80 -5.04 -0.88
CA VAL A 124 5.58 -4.18 -1.78
C VAL A 124 5.38 -2.71 -1.42
N TYR A 125 4.15 -2.28 -1.17
CA TYR A 125 3.86 -0.89 -0.77
C TYR A 125 4.59 -0.51 0.51
N ALA A 126 4.70 -1.42 1.48
CA ALA A 126 5.41 -1.15 2.72
C ALA A 126 6.88 -0.79 2.46
N VAL A 127 7.54 -1.53 1.57
CA VAL A 127 8.93 -1.28 1.19
C VAL A 127 9.05 0.04 0.41
N ILE A 128 8.15 0.27 -0.56
CA ILE A 128 8.17 1.50 -1.37
C ILE A 128 7.98 2.73 -0.45
N GLU A 129 6.99 2.68 0.42
CA GLU A 129 6.72 3.77 1.35
C GLU A 129 7.92 4.05 2.26
N ALA A 130 8.56 2.98 2.79
CA ALA A 130 9.74 3.12 3.63
C ALA A 130 10.90 3.76 2.87
N SER A 131 11.13 3.37 1.60
CA SER A 131 12.18 3.95 0.77
C SER A 131 11.93 5.44 0.52
N GLU A 132 10.70 5.81 0.22
CA GLU A 132 10.31 7.20 -0.03
C GLU A 132 10.47 8.06 1.23
N ARG A 133 10.12 7.53 2.41
CA ARG A 133 10.30 8.24 3.68
C ARG A 133 11.78 8.47 4.01
N LYS A 134 12.65 7.57 3.58
CA LYS A 134 14.10 7.72 3.73
C LYS A 134 14.72 8.60 2.65
N GLY A 135 13.97 8.91 1.59
CA GLY A 135 14.48 9.70 0.48
C GLY A 135 15.45 8.93 -0.41
N VAL A 136 15.35 7.59 -0.46
CA VAL A 136 16.18 6.76 -1.34
C VAL A 136 15.34 6.27 -2.51
N SER A 137 16.00 6.02 -3.65
CA SER A 137 15.31 5.51 -4.83
C SER A 137 14.94 4.03 -4.65
N ILE A 138 13.88 3.60 -5.35
CA ILE A 138 13.38 2.23 -5.30
C ILE A 138 13.31 1.66 -6.71
N THR A 139 13.86 0.46 -6.88
CA THR A 139 13.80 -0.31 -8.12
C THR A 139 13.38 -1.74 -7.79
N ALA A 140 13.15 -2.56 -8.80
CA ALA A 140 12.81 -3.95 -8.59
C ALA A 140 13.31 -4.82 -9.73
N THR A 141 13.71 -6.04 -9.38
CA THR A 141 13.99 -7.13 -10.33
C THR A 141 12.94 -8.23 -10.20
N CYS A 142 12.23 -8.31 -9.08
CA CYS A 142 11.08 -9.19 -8.91
C CYS A 142 9.97 -8.75 -9.84
N SER A 143 9.45 -9.65 -10.69
CA SER A 143 8.43 -9.32 -11.68
C SER A 143 7.15 -8.73 -11.06
N TYR A 144 6.74 -9.23 -9.92
CA TYR A 144 5.57 -8.70 -9.21
C TYR A 144 5.79 -7.26 -8.75
N ALA A 145 6.94 -6.98 -8.13
CA ALA A 145 7.25 -5.65 -7.65
C ALA A 145 7.41 -4.65 -8.80
N VAL A 146 7.98 -5.08 -9.93
CA VAL A 146 8.04 -4.25 -11.15
C VAL A 146 6.64 -3.86 -11.59
N LYS A 147 5.71 -4.81 -11.59
CA LYS A 147 4.30 -4.53 -11.94
C LYS A 147 3.69 -3.49 -11.00
N VAL A 148 3.87 -3.64 -9.69
CA VAL A 148 3.33 -2.71 -8.69
C VAL A 148 3.91 -1.31 -8.86
N LEU A 149 5.22 -1.20 -9.10
CA LEU A 149 5.86 0.09 -9.31
C LEU A 149 5.33 0.83 -10.55
N ASN A 150 4.85 0.09 -11.54
CA ASN A 150 4.35 0.64 -12.81
C ASN A 150 2.81 0.78 -12.86
N GLU A 151 2.10 0.41 -11.83
CA GLU A 151 0.64 0.55 -11.75
C GLU A 151 0.18 1.99 -11.64
#